data_6d9b61cb92a2314d5064727f6bfec747
#
_entry.id   6d9b61cb92a2314d5064727f6bfec747
#
_cell.length_a   1.000
_cell.length_b   1.000
_cell.length_c   1.000
_cell.angle_alpha   90.00
_cell.angle_beta   90.00
_cell.angle_gamma   90.00
#
_symmetry.space_group_name_H-M   'P 1'
#
loop_
_entity.id
_entity.type
_entity.pdbx_description
1 polymer ?
#
loop_
_entity_poly.entity_id
_entity_poly.type
_entity_poly.pdbx_seq_one_letter_code
_entity_poly.pdbx_strand_id
1 'polypeptide(L)'
;MKQKKAGTSALGIVRNESLADFGKREMGVYTEEVNLARAVPDLIDGLKPVQRRIMWAASLLGHDFVKTARVVGDCIGQYHPHGDQSVSSAITTIVQSNVPTISGKGNWGSLIDPAAAMRYTNCRLSEYGNTFFGSDYINKEVTSFVPNYDDTTREPVSLPALMPNVLLNGGEGIGVGTTTMLPTFTPESVAEMMVKLLSGKKVTSEDFAKTLKYAN
;
A
#
# COMPACT_ATOMS: atom_id res chain seq x y z
N MET A 1 40.73 22.82 12.50
CA MET A 1 39.79 22.65 13.63
C MET A 1 39.97 21.28 14.24
N LYS A 2 40.38 21.17 15.51
CA LYS A 2 40.60 19.89 16.20
C LYS A 2 39.25 19.25 16.55
N GLN A 3 38.99 18.05 16.01
CA GLN A 3 37.86 17.22 16.43
C GLN A 3 38.00 16.88 17.91
N LYS A 4 37.05 17.33 18.75
CA LYS A 4 36.93 16.86 20.11
C LYS A 4 36.51 15.40 20.12
N LYS A 5 37.30 14.51 20.69
CA LYS A 5 36.96 13.09 20.92
C LYS A 5 35.65 13.00 21.73
N ALA A 6 34.73 12.22 21.28
CA ALA A 6 33.50 11.87 22.01
C ALA A 6 33.89 11.11 23.31
N GLY A 7 33.47 11.59 24.46
CA GLY A 7 33.60 10.85 25.73
C GLY A 7 32.50 9.80 25.85
N THR A 8 32.85 8.55 26.09
CA THR A 8 31.92 7.49 26.48
C THR A 8 31.56 7.63 27.95
N SER A 9 30.31 7.96 28.27
CA SER A 9 29.78 7.91 29.63
C SER A 9 28.94 6.66 29.84
N ALA A 10 28.68 6.26 31.08
CA ALA A 10 27.77 5.16 31.43
C ALA A 10 26.31 5.38 30.96
N LEU A 11 25.99 6.55 30.43
CA LEU A 11 24.68 6.98 29.92
C LEU A 11 24.59 6.91 28.38
N GLY A 12 25.60 6.38 27.69
CA GLY A 12 25.62 6.27 26.23
C GLY A 12 26.55 7.29 25.56
N ILE A 13 26.41 7.42 24.22
CA ILE A 13 27.24 8.30 23.38
C ILE A 13 26.66 9.71 23.39
N VAL A 14 27.39 10.68 24.00
CA VAL A 14 27.04 12.10 23.96
C VAL A 14 27.54 12.69 22.64
N ARG A 15 26.63 13.19 21.81
CA ARG A 15 26.92 13.93 20.59
C ARG A 15 26.71 15.42 20.80
N ASN A 16 27.71 16.23 20.42
CA ASN A 16 27.57 17.69 20.34
C ASN A 16 27.26 18.05 18.89
N GLU A 17 26.03 18.46 18.63
CA GLU A 17 25.60 18.96 17.32
C GLU A 17 24.82 20.27 17.49
N SER A 18 24.70 21.06 16.43
CA SER A 18 23.85 22.26 16.47
C SER A 18 22.37 21.87 16.52
N LEU A 19 21.51 22.71 17.10
CA LEU A 19 20.07 22.49 17.12
C LEU A 19 19.51 22.39 15.68
N ALA A 20 20.09 23.13 14.73
CA ALA A 20 19.69 23.08 13.34
C ALA A 20 20.03 21.72 12.67
N ASP A 21 21.21 21.15 12.96
CA ASP A 21 21.61 19.86 12.41
C ASP A 21 20.81 18.72 13.06
N PHE A 22 20.58 18.81 14.38
CA PHE A 22 19.67 17.89 15.08
C PHE A 22 18.27 17.92 14.46
N GLY A 23 17.68 19.12 14.30
CA GLY A 23 16.34 19.26 13.71
C GLY A 23 16.24 18.71 12.29
N LYS A 24 17.24 18.99 11.43
CA LYS A 24 17.28 18.44 10.06
C LYS A 24 17.36 16.92 10.05
N ARG A 25 18.17 16.33 10.93
CA ARG A 25 18.32 14.88 11.02
C ARG A 25 17.04 14.21 11.49
N GLU A 26 16.44 14.69 12.58
CA GLU A 26 15.22 14.11 13.13
C GLU A 26 14.01 14.31 12.18
N MET A 27 13.88 15.49 11.55
CA MET A 27 12.86 15.71 10.52
C MET A 27 13.08 14.84 9.30
N GLY A 28 14.33 14.56 8.91
CA GLY A 28 14.64 13.66 7.81
C GLY A 28 14.11 12.24 8.08
N VAL A 29 14.46 11.69 9.25
CA VAL A 29 13.99 10.36 9.68
C VAL A 29 12.46 10.31 9.76
N TYR A 30 11.84 11.29 10.42
CA TYR A 30 10.39 11.38 10.53
C TYR A 30 9.70 11.47 9.16
N THR A 31 10.23 12.29 8.26
CA THR A 31 9.69 12.47 6.90
C THR A 31 9.75 11.17 6.10
N GLU A 32 10.89 10.48 6.13
CA GLU A 32 11.06 9.19 5.47
C GLU A 32 10.07 8.16 5.99
N GLU A 33 9.99 7.99 7.31
CA GLU A 33 9.09 7.04 7.94
C GLU A 33 7.62 7.31 7.61
N VAL A 34 7.15 8.57 7.74
CA VAL A 34 5.77 8.94 7.44
C VAL A 34 5.45 8.74 5.95
N ASN A 35 6.36 9.09 5.05
CA ASN A 35 6.12 8.94 3.62
C ASN A 35 6.02 7.47 3.21
N LEU A 36 6.93 6.62 3.68
CA LEU A 36 6.90 5.18 3.41
C LEU A 36 5.72 4.47 4.06
N ALA A 37 5.36 4.87 5.30
CA ALA A 37 4.25 4.25 6.02
C ALA A 37 2.86 4.68 5.54
N ARG A 38 2.74 5.77 4.77
CA ARG A 38 1.43 6.36 4.43
C ARG A 38 1.24 6.73 2.96
N ALA A 39 2.20 7.45 2.36
CA ALA A 39 1.96 8.16 1.10
C ALA A 39 2.39 7.38 -0.14
N VAL A 40 3.48 6.63 -0.04
CA VAL A 40 4.12 5.97 -1.19
C VAL A 40 3.67 4.51 -1.28
N PRO A 41 3.13 4.06 -2.43
CA PRO A 41 2.87 2.64 -2.64
C PRO A 41 4.19 1.87 -2.82
N ASP A 42 4.22 0.63 -2.35
CA ASP A 42 5.33 -0.28 -2.54
C ASP A 42 5.49 -0.64 -4.03
N LEU A 43 6.72 -0.78 -4.49
CA LEU A 43 7.01 -1.10 -5.89
C LEU A 43 6.62 -2.55 -6.25
N ILE A 44 6.68 -3.48 -5.29
CA ILE A 44 6.43 -4.91 -5.52
C ILE A 44 4.94 -5.18 -5.74
N ASP A 45 4.09 -4.70 -4.84
CA ASP A 45 2.64 -4.97 -4.89
C ASP A 45 1.79 -3.76 -5.32
N GLY A 46 2.40 -2.59 -5.45
CA GLY A 46 1.71 -1.36 -5.80
C GLY A 46 0.72 -0.88 -4.73
N LEU A 47 0.85 -1.35 -3.50
CA LEU A 47 -0.07 -1.06 -2.41
C LEU A 47 0.59 -0.16 -1.36
N LYS A 48 -0.20 0.72 -0.77
CA LYS A 48 0.18 1.39 0.47
C LYS A 48 0.03 0.41 1.64
N PRO A 49 0.76 0.61 2.76
CA PRO A 49 0.68 -0.28 3.91
C PRO A 49 -0.76 -0.54 4.41
N VAL A 50 -1.60 0.49 4.50
CA VAL A 50 -3.01 0.33 4.89
C VAL A 50 -3.80 -0.53 3.90
N GLN A 51 -3.57 -0.38 2.59
CA GLN A 51 -4.25 -1.17 1.56
C GLN A 51 -3.84 -2.64 1.64
N ARG A 52 -2.55 -2.93 1.84
CA ARG A 52 -2.03 -4.29 2.03
C ARG A 52 -2.63 -4.95 3.27
N ARG A 53 -2.70 -4.24 4.39
CA ARG A 53 -3.31 -4.72 5.64
C ARG A 53 -4.80 -5.00 5.50
N ILE A 54 -5.53 -4.15 4.76
CA ILE A 54 -6.94 -4.38 4.43
C ILE A 54 -7.11 -5.66 3.60
N MET A 55 -6.31 -5.82 2.54
CA MET A 55 -6.37 -7.02 1.71
C MET A 55 -6.00 -8.28 2.50
N TRP A 56 -4.98 -8.19 3.37
CA TRP A 56 -4.59 -9.28 4.25
C TRP A 56 -5.72 -9.66 5.21
N ALA A 57 -6.31 -8.69 5.92
CA ALA A 57 -7.45 -8.93 6.80
C ALA A 57 -8.65 -9.53 6.03
N ALA A 58 -8.96 -9.03 4.83
CA ALA A 58 -10.03 -9.55 4.00
C ALA A 58 -9.79 -11.00 3.56
N SER A 59 -8.54 -11.37 3.24
CA SER A 59 -8.18 -12.74 2.82
C SER A 59 -8.43 -13.77 3.91
N LEU A 60 -8.24 -13.40 5.16
CA LEU A 60 -8.47 -14.27 6.32
C LEU A 60 -9.96 -14.49 6.64
N LEU A 61 -10.84 -13.66 6.10
CA LEU A 61 -12.30 -13.77 6.29
C LEU A 61 -12.99 -14.68 5.25
N GLY A 62 -12.22 -15.22 4.30
CA GLY A 62 -12.73 -16.12 3.26
C GLY A 62 -13.21 -15.41 2.00
N HIS A 63 -13.96 -16.15 1.16
CA HIS A 63 -14.33 -15.70 -0.18
C HIS A 63 -15.74 -15.07 -0.28
N ASP A 64 -16.53 -15.15 0.77
CA ASP A 64 -17.89 -14.63 0.80
C ASP A 64 -17.93 -13.12 1.11
N PHE A 65 -19.02 -12.47 0.72
CA PHE A 65 -19.26 -11.08 1.11
C PHE A 65 -19.50 -10.98 2.62
N VAL A 66 -18.63 -10.24 3.30
CA VAL A 66 -18.78 -9.90 4.71
C VAL A 66 -19.08 -8.42 4.89
N LYS A 67 -19.60 -8.02 6.05
CA LYS A 67 -19.79 -6.60 6.37
C LYS A 67 -18.44 -5.87 6.30
N THR A 68 -18.42 -4.72 5.62
CA THR A 68 -17.22 -3.87 5.55
C THR A 68 -16.72 -3.50 6.94
N ALA A 69 -17.62 -3.24 7.88
CA ALA A 69 -17.28 -2.98 9.27
C ALA A 69 -16.49 -4.10 9.94
N ARG A 70 -16.68 -5.38 9.54
CA ARG A 70 -15.89 -6.50 10.03
C ARG A 70 -14.45 -6.44 9.51
N VAL A 71 -14.26 -6.23 8.21
CA VAL A 71 -12.92 -6.09 7.62
C VAL A 71 -12.17 -4.92 8.26
N VAL A 72 -12.86 -3.78 8.47
CA VAL A 72 -12.30 -2.61 9.16
C VAL A 72 -11.89 -2.95 10.59
N GLY A 73 -12.76 -3.62 11.35
CA GLY A 73 -12.49 -4.01 12.73
C GLY A 73 -11.29 -4.95 12.86
N ASP A 74 -11.23 -5.99 12.01
CA ASP A 74 -10.11 -6.95 12.00
C ASP A 74 -8.80 -6.27 11.57
N CYS A 75 -8.87 -5.36 10.59
CA CYS A 75 -7.69 -4.61 10.15
C CYS A 75 -7.14 -3.70 11.26
N ILE A 76 -8.01 -2.94 11.93
CA ILE A 76 -7.60 -2.03 13.03
C ILE A 76 -7.09 -2.83 14.22
N GLY A 77 -7.83 -3.86 14.62
CA GLY A 77 -7.54 -4.62 15.82
C GLY A 77 -6.23 -5.41 15.74
N GLN A 78 -5.84 -5.84 14.55
CA GLN A 78 -4.70 -6.74 14.39
C GLN A 78 -3.49 -6.12 13.68
N TYR A 79 -3.71 -5.16 12.75
CA TYR A 79 -2.63 -4.74 11.85
C TYR A 79 -2.42 -3.22 11.77
N HIS A 80 -3.48 -2.43 11.96
CA HIS A 80 -3.41 -0.98 11.69
C HIS A 80 -4.05 -0.16 12.81
N PRO A 81 -3.31 0.15 13.90
CA PRO A 81 -3.85 0.80 15.09
C PRO A 81 -4.13 2.31 14.87
N HIS A 82 -5.02 2.63 13.93
CA HIS A 82 -5.45 3.97 13.58
C HIS A 82 -6.98 4.05 13.54
N GLY A 83 -7.53 5.24 13.30
CA GLY A 83 -8.98 5.45 13.28
C GLY A 83 -9.69 4.67 12.15
N ASP A 84 -10.90 4.20 12.43
CA ASP A 84 -11.76 3.42 11.54
C ASP A 84 -12.10 4.15 10.23
N GLN A 85 -12.24 5.47 10.28
CA GLN A 85 -12.53 6.29 9.10
C GLN A 85 -11.43 6.20 8.04
N SER A 86 -10.16 6.14 8.45
CA SER A 86 -9.03 6.02 7.52
C SER A 86 -9.06 4.70 6.75
N VAL A 87 -9.32 3.59 7.46
CA VAL A 87 -9.43 2.26 6.88
C VAL A 87 -10.67 2.13 5.99
N SER A 88 -11.82 2.62 6.46
CA SER A 88 -13.07 2.63 5.70
C SER A 88 -12.94 3.42 4.39
N SER A 89 -12.33 4.60 4.44
CA SER A 89 -12.06 5.42 3.25
C SER A 89 -11.10 4.71 2.28
N ALA A 90 -10.06 4.05 2.80
CA ALA A 90 -9.13 3.29 1.96
C ALA A 90 -9.83 2.11 1.25
N ILE A 91 -10.74 1.39 1.92
CA ILE A 91 -11.54 0.32 1.27
C ILE A 91 -12.42 0.94 0.16
N THR A 92 -13.05 2.07 0.42
CA THR A 92 -13.87 2.76 -0.60
C THR A 92 -13.04 3.11 -1.83
N THR A 93 -11.84 3.67 -1.64
CA THR A 93 -10.91 3.98 -2.75
C THR A 93 -10.52 2.72 -3.52
N ILE A 94 -10.25 1.59 -2.84
CA ILE A 94 -9.92 0.32 -3.50
C ILE A 94 -11.10 -0.19 -4.32
N VAL A 95 -12.32 -0.14 -3.80
CA VAL A 95 -13.53 -0.60 -4.50
C VAL A 95 -13.84 0.27 -5.73
N GLN A 96 -13.50 1.55 -5.67
CA GLN A 96 -13.71 2.52 -6.76
C GLN A 96 -12.53 2.59 -7.74
N SER A 97 -11.44 1.85 -7.51
CA SER A 97 -10.26 1.90 -8.38
C SER A 97 -10.53 1.27 -9.74
N ASN A 98 -9.64 1.55 -10.71
CA ASN A 98 -9.78 1.09 -12.10
C ASN A 98 -9.84 -0.46 -12.21
N VAL A 99 -8.96 -1.16 -11.48
CA VAL A 99 -8.97 -2.62 -11.35
C VAL A 99 -9.05 -2.97 -9.86
N PRO A 100 -10.26 -3.01 -9.28
CA PRO A 100 -10.41 -3.14 -7.84
C PRO A 100 -9.92 -4.50 -7.33
N THR A 101 -9.09 -4.46 -6.29
CA THR A 101 -8.67 -5.67 -5.56
C THR A 101 -9.70 -6.14 -4.54
N ILE A 102 -10.68 -5.29 -4.23
CA ILE A 102 -11.83 -5.61 -3.37
C ILE A 102 -13.12 -5.33 -4.13
N SER A 103 -14.00 -6.31 -4.18
CA SER A 103 -15.37 -6.18 -4.70
C SER A 103 -16.30 -5.69 -3.61
N GLY A 104 -17.10 -4.68 -3.92
CA GLY A 104 -18.10 -4.11 -3.04
C GLY A 104 -19.53 -4.50 -3.39
N LYS A 105 -20.40 -4.64 -2.38
CA LYS A 105 -21.84 -4.79 -2.54
C LYS A 105 -22.57 -3.76 -1.66
N GLY A 106 -23.49 -3.03 -2.25
CA GLY A 106 -24.19 -1.89 -1.63
C GLY A 106 -23.82 -0.58 -2.32
N ASN A 107 -24.07 0.55 -1.66
CA ASN A 107 -23.70 1.86 -2.18
C ASN A 107 -22.26 2.21 -1.78
N TRP A 108 -21.38 2.20 -2.75
CA TRP A 108 -19.96 2.57 -2.62
C TRP A 108 -19.65 3.98 -3.15
N GLY A 109 -20.69 4.74 -3.43
CA GLY A 109 -20.57 6.08 -3.97
C GLY A 109 -20.54 6.15 -5.49
N SER A 110 -20.74 7.34 -5.98
CA SER A 110 -20.67 7.73 -7.39
C SER A 110 -20.14 9.15 -7.50
N LEU A 111 -20.10 9.70 -8.70
CA LEU A 111 -19.73 11.11 -8.90
C LEU A 111 -20.70 12.09 -8.20
N ILE A 112 -21.93 11.65 -7.93
CA ILE A 112 -23.01 12.51 -7.38
C ILE A 112 -23.26 12.18 -5.91
N ASP A 113 -23.25 10.89 -5.54
CA ASP A 113 -23.60 10.42 -4.22
C ASP A 113 -22.40 9.92 -3.43
N PRO A 114 -22.26 10.26 -2.15
CA PRO A 114 -21.21 9.71 -1.31
C PRO A 114 -21.43 8.22 -1.02
N ALA A 115 -20.35 7.52 -0.70
CA ALA A 115 -20.43 6.13 -0.26
C ALA A 115 -21.20 6.01 1.06
N ALA A 116 -21.98 4.94 1.19
CA ALA A 116 -22.66 4.63 2.44
C ALA A 116 -21.64 4.21 3.52
N ALA A 117 -21.99 4.41 4.79
CA ALA A 117 -21.16 4.00 5.90
C ALA A 117 -20.91 2.48 5.88
N MET A 118 -19.73 2.05 6.38
CA MET A 118 -19.23 0.66 6.37
C MET A 118 -20.21 -0.36 6.98
N ARG A 119 -21.13 0.05 7.86
CA ARG A 119 -22.16 -0.82 8.44
C ARG A 119 -23.26 -1.22 7.44
N TYR A 120 -23.41 -0.49 6.35
CA TYR A 120 -24.41 -0.75 5.31
C TYR A 120 -23.87 -1.47 4.09
N THR A 121 -22.56 -1.47 3.90
CA THR A 121 -21.88 -2.10 2.76
C THR A 121 -21.30 -3.47 3.13
N ASN A 122 -21.09 -4.30 2.11
CA ASN A 122 -20.33 -5.55 2.23
C ASN A 122 -19.19 -5.54 1.23
N CYS A 123 -18.13 -6.24 1.55
CA CYS A 123 -16.98 -6.40 0.65
C CYS A 123 -16.36 -7.80 0.77
N ARG A 124 -15.57 -8.14 -0.22
CA ARG A 124 -14.71 -9.33 -0.28
C ARG A 124 -13.54 -9.07 -1.22
N LEU A 125 -12.54 -9.93 -1.23
CA LEU A 125 -11.56 -9.89 -2.30
C LEU A 125 -12.23 -10.07 -3.67
N SER A 126 -11.82 -9.30 -4.67
CA SER A 126 -12.23 -9.51 -6.06
C SER A 126 -11.52 -10.73 -6.64
N GLU A 127 -11.86 -11.13 -7.87
CA GLU A 127 -11.10 -12.15 -8.62
C GLU A 127 -9.65 -11.71 -8.79
N TYR A 128 -9.42 -10.45 -9.17
CA TYR A 128 -8.08 -9.89 -9.25
C TYR A 128 -7.39 -9.84 -7.88
N GLY A 129 -8.08 -9.41 -6.83
CA GLY A 129 -7.55 -9.40 -5.46
C GLY A 129 -7.15 -10.80 -4.97
N ASN A 130 -7.89 -11.84 -5.33
CA ASN A 130 -7.54 -13.21 -4.99
C ASN A 130 -6.23 -13.70 -5.66
N THR A 131 -5.82 -13.12 -6.78
CA THR A 131 -4.54 -13.49 -7.41
C THR A 131 -3.32 -13.14 -6.56
N PHE A 132 -3.43 -12.22 -5.61
CA PHE A 132 -2.37 -11.91 -4.64
C PHE A 132 -2.22 -12.99 -3.55
N PHE A 133 -3.18 -13.89 -3.40
CA PHE A 133 -3.26 -14.86 -2.30
C PHE A 133 -3.27 -16.32 -2.78
N GLY A 134 -2.77 -16.59 -3.97
CA GLY A 134 -2.60 -17.96 -4.45
C GLY A 134 -1.73 -18.77 -3.48
N SER A 135 -2.09 -20.02 -3.22
CA SER A 135 -1.40 -20.91 -2.28
C SER A 135 0.10 -21.06 -2.57
N ASP A 136 0.47 -20.93 -3.85
CA ASP A 136 1.86 -21.04 -4.30
C ASP A 136 2.68 -19.77 -4.02
N TYR A 137 2.02 -18.67 -3.75
CA TYR A 137 2.65 -17.35 -3.56
C TYR A 137 2.70 -16.92 -2.09
N ILE A 138 1.67 -17.23 -1.31
CA ILE A 138 1.62 -16.90 0.13
C ILE A 138 2.19 -18.05 0.95
N ASN A 139 3.48 -18.23 0.84
CA ASN A 139 4.21 -19.17 1.70
C ASN A 139 5.46 -18.48 2.28
N LYS A 140 6.04 -19.09 3.31
CA LYS A 140 7.22 -18.53 4.03
C LYS A 140 8.48 -18.45 3.17
N GLU A 141 8.52 -19.11 2.03
CA GLU A 141 9.67 -19.12 1.11
C GLU A 141 9.61 -17.96 0.11
N VAL A 142 8.38 -17.53 -0.25
CA VAL A 142 8.15 -16.48 -1.26
C VAL A 142 7.78 -15.15 -0.62
N THR A 143 6.97 -15.17 0.45
CA THR A 143 6.45 -13.96 1.10
C THR A 143 7.11 -13.77 2.47
N SER A 144 7.78 -12.64 2.64
CA SER A 144 8.33 -12.25 3.94
C SER A 144 7.24 -11.72 4.87
N PHE A 145 7.26 -12.17 6.13
CA PHE A 145 6.33 -11.75 7.16
C PHE A 145 7.08 -11.09 8.31
N VAL A 146 6.48 -10.04 8.85
CA VAL A 146 6.95 -9.34 10.06
C VAL A 146 5.90 -9.44 11.17
N PRO A 147 6.30 -9.30 12.43
CA PRO A 147 5.32 -9.12 13.51
C PRO A 147 4.44 -7.90 13.24
N ASN A 148 3.18 -7.95 13.68
CA ASN A 148 2.29 -6.79 13.70
C ASN A 148 2.73 -5.79 14.81
N TYR A 149 1.96 -4.72 14.99
CA TYR A 149 2.30 -3.63 15.92
C TYR A 149 2.41 -4.04 17.41
N ASP A 150 1.80 -5.16 17.83
CA ASP A 150 1.79 -5.66 19.22
C ASP A 150 2.42 -7.05 19.37
N ASP A 151 3.11 -7.56 18.35
CA ASP A 151 3.78 -8.87 18.31
C ASP A 151 2.85 -10.08 18.51
N THR A 152 1.53 -9.91 18.45
CA THR A 152 0.56 -11.02 18.64
C THR A 152 0.32 -11.84 17.39
N THR A 153 0.50 -11.26 16.21
CA THR A 153 0.32 -11.94 14.92
C THR A 153 1.36 -11.45 13.90
N ARG A 154 1.25 -11.89 12.66
CA ARG A 154 2.19 -11.51 11.60
C ARG A 154 1.44 -10.96 10.40
N GLU A 155 2.07 -9.99 9.73
CA GLU A 155 1.59 -9.40 8.47
C GLU A 155 2.63 -9.53 7.36
N PRO A 156 2.21 -9.63 6.09
CA PRO A 156 3.14 -9.68 4.96
C PRO A 156 3.80 -8.31 4.73
N VAL A 157 5.10 -8.32 4.45
CA VAL A 157 5.86 -7.11 4.09
C VAL A 157 5.38 -6.58 2.74
N SER A 158 5.19 -7.47 1.78
CA SER A 158 4.63 -7.19 0.46
C SER A 158 3.81 -8.40 -0.01
N LEU A 159 2.89 -8.19 -0.95
CA LEU A 159 2.10 -9.27 -1.56
C LEU A 159 2.63 -9.56 -2.97
N PRO A 160 2.58 -10.83 -3.42
CA PRO A 160 3.00 -11.18 -4.78
C PRO A 160 1.96 -10.69 -5.80
N ALA A 161 2.23 -9.57 -6.46
CA ALA A 161 1.37 -9.05 -7.51
C ALA A 161 1.72 -9.67 -8.87
N LEU A 162 0.74 -10.27 -9.55
CA LEU A 162 0.92 -10.82 -10.90
C LEU A 162 0.99 -9.73 -11.98
N MET A 163 0.41 -8.57 -11.71
CA MET A 163 0.38 -7.42 -12.59
C MET A 163 0.94 -6.20 -11.84
N PRO A 164 1.54 -5.23 -12.50
CA PRO A 164 2.02 -4.00 -11.86
C PRO A 164 0.82 -3.15 -11.42
N ASN A 165 0.29 -3.47 -10.24
CA ASN A 165 -0.91 -2.86 -9.66
C ASN A 165 -0.82 -1.34 -9.58
N VAL A 166 0.37 -0.79 -9.36
CA VAL A 166 0.59 0.66 -9.35
C VAL A 166 0.28 1.31 -10.69
N LEU A 167 0.46 0.62 -11.82
CA LEU A 167 0.10 1.12 -13.15
C LEU A 167 -1.39 0.95 -13.43
N LEU A 168 -2.00 -0.09 -12.89
CA LEU A 168 -3.44 -0.34 -13.07
C LEU A 168 -4.31 0.61 -12.26
N ASN A 169 -3.94 0.84 -11.00
CA ASN A 169 -4.77 1.58 -10.04
C ASN A 169 -4.21 2.95 -9.64
N GLY A 170 -2.99 3.24 -10.11
CA GLY A 170 -2.33 4.50 -9.77
C GLY A 170 -2.10 4.66 -8.27
N GLY A 171 -2.00 5.89 -7.84
CA GLY A 171 -1.90 6.22 -6.42
C GLY A 171 -1.82 7.71 -6.22
N GLU A 172 -2.59 8.20 -5.27
CA GLU A 172 -2.50 9.58 -4.79
C GLU A 172 -2.19 9.55 -3.30
N GLY A 173 -1.22 10.32 -2.84
CA GLY A 173 -0.84 10.35 -1.46
C GLY A 173 -0.21 11.66 -1.04
N ILE A 174 -0.61 12.13 0.15
CA ILE A 174 -0.06 13.33 0.77
C ILE A 174 0.92 12.87 1.85
N GLY A 175 2.19 13.22 1.66
CA GLY A 175 3.26 12.98 2.59
C GLY A 175 3.76 14.26 3.27
N VAL A 176 4.86 14.15 3.99
CA VAL A 176 5.57 15.29 4.58
C VAL A 176 6.53 15.84 3.54
N GLY A 177 6.31 17.09 3.11
CA GLY A 177 7.14 17.77 2.12
C GLY A 177 7.04 17.22 0.70
N THR A 178 6.14 16.26 0.42
CA THR A 178 5.94 15.67 -0.91
C THR A 178 4.52 15.17 -1.09
N THR A 179 4.12 15.02 -2.35
CA THR A 179 2.88 14.35 -2.75
C THR A 179 3.20 13.32 -3.81
N THR A 180 2.46 12.21 -3.83
CA THR A 180 2.51 11.23 -4.92
C THR A 180 1.25 11.35 -5.75
N MET A 181 1.40 11.35 -7.06
CA MET A 181 0.29 11.24 -8.02
C MET A 181 0.74 10.33 -9.16
N LEU A 182 0.21 9.13 -9.19
CA LEU A 182 0.51 8.12 -10.19
C LEU A 182 -0.73 7.91 -11.06
N PRO A 183 -0.62 8.06 -12.39
CA PRO A 183 -1.74 7.86 -13.30
C PRO A 183 -2.14 6.38 -13.38
N THR A 184 -3.37 6.15 -13.82
CA THR A 184 -3.92 4.82 -14.11
C THR A 184 -3.86 4.53 -15.60
N PHE A 185 -3.55 3.28 -15.95
CA PHE A 185 -3.50 2.83 -17.34
C PHE A 185 -4.49 1.67 -17.57
N THR A 186 -4.89 1.49 -18.83
CA THR A 186 -5.80 0.41 -19.18
C THR A 186 -5.12 -0.95 -19.00
N PRO A 187 -5.82 -1.98 -18.48
CA PRO A 187 -5.24 -3.31 -18.24
C PRO A 187 -4.63 -3.92 -19.52
N GLU A 188 -5.26 -3.71 -20.67
CA GLU A 188 -4.80 -4.22 -21.96
C GLU A 188 -3.44 -3.63 -22.34
N SER A 189 -3.26 -2.31 -22.17
CA SER A 189 -1.99 -1.64 -22.50
C SER A 189 -0.86 -2.04 -21.55
N VAL A 190 -1.17 -2.25 -20.27
CA VAL A 190 -0.23 -2.77 -19.27
C VAL A 190 0.17 -4.20 -19.60
N ALA A 191 -0.80 -5.07 -19.93
CA ALA A 191 -0.53 -6.45 -20.33
C ALA A 191 0.33 -6.53 -21.60
N GLU A 192 0.04 -5.71 -22.62
CA GLU A 192 0.85 -5.62 -23.84
C GLU A 192 2.31 -5.27 -23.52
N MET A 193 2.52 -4.31 -22.64
CA MET A 193 3.87 -3.91 -22.20
C MET A 193 4.57 -5.06 -21.43
N MET A 194 3.87 -5.74 -20.56
CA MET A 194 4.42 -6.90 -19.83
C MET A 194 4.82 -8.02 -20.80
N VAL A 195 4.01 -8.35 -21.79
CA VAL A 195 4.34 -9.35 -22.80
C VAL A 195 5.61 -8.97 -23.56
N LYS A 196 5.78 -7.71 -23.93
CA LYS A 196 7.01 -7.21 -24.56
C LYS A 196 8.24 -7.43 -23.67
N LEU A 197 8.14 -7.07 -22.39
CA LEU A 197 9.24 -7.22 -21.41
C LEU A 197 9.60 -8.69 -21.18
N LEU A 198 8.60 -9.53 -20.91
CA LEU A 198 8.78 -10.95 -20.65
C LEU A 198 9.28 -11.75 -21.87
N SER A 199 9.03 -11.24 -23.07
CA SER A 199 9.56 -11.82 -24.32
C SER A 199 11.06 -11.51 -24.55
N GLY A 200 11.72 -10.85 -23.60
CA GLY A 200 13.13 -10.48 -23.70
C GLY A 200 13.44 -9.35 -24.70
N LYS A 201 12.41 -8.65 -25.20
CA LYS A 201 12.61 -7.51 -26.07
C LYS A 201 13.16 -6.33 -25.28
N LYS A 202 14.12 -5.62 -25.86
CA LYS A 202 14.60 -4.36 -25.29
C LYS A 202 13.47 -3.32 -25.38
N VAL A 203 13.02 -2.83 -24.25
CA VAL A 203 11.96 -1.82 -24.14
C VAL A 203 12.57 -0.49 -23.73
N THR A 204 12.20 0.56 -24.43
CA THR A 204 12.68 1.94 -24.20
C THR A 204 11.58 2.78 -23.52
N SER A 205 11.92 3.94 -22.99
CA SER A 205 10.93 4.90 -22.45
C SER A 205 9.93 5.34 -23.52
N GLU A 206 10.32 5.42 -24.80
CA GLU A 206 9.41 5.71 -25.90
C GLU A 206 8.38 4.60 -26.13
N ASP A 207 8.78 3.32 -25.96
CA ASP A 207 7.88 2.19 -26.08
C ASP A 207 6.82 2.24 -24.98
N PHE A 208 7.20 2.58 -23.75
CA PHE A 208 6.25 2.82 -22.67
C PHE A 208 5.26 3.92 -23.02
N ALA A 209 5.75 5.09 -23.48
CA ALA A 209 4.91 6.23 -23.83
C ALA A 209 3.94 5.93 -25.00
N LYS A 210 4.33 5.07 -25.95
CA LYS A 210 3.50 4.68 -27.08
C LYS A 210 2.49 3.58 -26.75
N THR A 211 2.83 2.70 -25.83
CA THR A 211 2.03 1.49 -25.52
C THR A 211 1.03 1.74 -24.42
N LEU A 212 1.44 2.42 -23.32
CA LEU A 212 0.55 2.66 -22.20
C LEU A 212 -0.51 3.70 -22.56
N LYS A 213 -1.77 3.36 -22.30
CA LYS A 213 -2.95 4.20 -22.51
C LYS A 213 -3.58 4.51 -21.17
N TYR A 214 -3.86 5.77 -20.91
CA TYR A 214 -4.56 6.17 -19.69
C TYR A 214 -5.93 5.49 -19.60
N ALA A 215 -6.30 5.06 -18.42
CA ALA A 215 -7.67 4.67 -18.11
C ALA A 215 -8.55 5.93 -18.02
N ASN A 216 -9.78 5.86 -18.52
CA ASN A 216 -10.75 6.96 -18.49
C ASN A 216 -11.43 7.05 -17.14
#